data_9c58f47c22954bf725fa87b0e62e96cb
#
_entry.id   9c58f47c22954bf725fa87b0e62e96cb
#
_cell.length_a   1.000
_cell.length_b   1.000
_cell.length_c   1.000
_cell.angle_alpha   90.00
_cell.angle_beta   90.00
_cell.angle_gamma   90.00
#
_symmetry.space_group_name_H-M   'P 1'
#
loop_
_entity.id
_entity.type
_entity.pdbx_description
1 polymer ?
#
loop_
_entity_poly.entity_id
_entity_poly.type
_entity_poly.pdbx_seq_one_letter_code
_entity_poly.pdbx_strand_id
1 'polypeptide(L)'
;MTNRRTTPRADEQNPAATKTPARARSGRRTRTTEPATSAEPAPGPRAYVLDTSVLLSDPGAFHRFAEHEVVVPLVVISELEGKRHHPELGWFARQSLRMLDELRVKHGRLDQPVPANDSGGTLRVELNHADDGVLPPGFRTESNDTRILSVALNLAAEGQPVTLVSKDMPLRVKAASVGLTADEYRHGQASDPTWTGMAELALAEEQVNQLYEGAALDVDAAAGLPTHTGLVLHSPRGSALGRVLPDKTVRLVRGDREAFGLRGRSAEQRVALELLLDESIGIVSLGGRAGTGKSALALCAGLEAVMERRRHKKVIVFRPLYAVGGQELGYLPGSEAEKMSPWAQAVFDTLGAVVHENVMEEVLARGMLEVLPLTHIRGRSLHDAFVIVDEAQSLERGVLLTVLSRVGQGSRVVLTHDVAQRDNLRVGRHDGVTAVIEALKGHPIFAHVTLNRSERSPIAEVVTDLLEDIPL
;
A
#
# COMPACT_ATOMS: atom_id res chain seq x y z
N MET A 1 8.42 41.84 -58.38
CA MET A 1 8.76 40.91 -59.48
C MET A 1 8.07 39.60 -59.13
N THR A 2 6.89 39.38 -59.65
CA THR A 2 6.51 38.59 -60.83
C THR A 2 6.93 37.12 -60.65
N ASN A 3 6.14 36.10 -60.70
CA ASN A 3 4.91 35.76 -61.43
C ASN A 3 4.50 34.35 -60.94
N ARG A 4 3.27 34.04 -60.56
CA ARG A 4 2.10 33.60 -61.34
C ARG A 4 2.17 32.16 -61.91
N ARG A 5 1.11 31.40 -61.52
CA ARG A 5 0.20 30.56 -62.34
C ARG A 5 0.61 29.09 -62.51
N THR A 6 -0.24 28.06 -62.50
CA THR A 6 -1.69 27.91 -62.82
C THR A 6 -2.09 26.47 -62.57
N THR A 7 -3.31 26.24 -62.13
CA THR A 7 -4.11 25.00 -62.25
C THR A 7 -4.52 24.80 -63.74
N PRO A 8 -5.03 23.62 -64.20
CA PRO A 8 -6.42 23.22 -64.08
C PRO A 8 -6.66 21.70 -64.04
N ARG A 9 -7.77 21.20 -63.40
CA ARG A 9 -9.12 20.87 -63.96
C ARG A 9 -9.17 19.72 -64.94
N ALA A 10 -9.95 18.70 -64.68
CA ALA A 10 -11.34 18.26 -64.90
C ALA A 10 -11.28 16.85 -65.55
N ASP A 11 -12.20 15.91 -65.59
CA ASP A 11 -13.64 15.86 -65.47
C ASP A 11 -14.10 14.40 -65.41
N GLU A 12 -15.27 14.17 -64.79
CA GLU A 12 -16.43 13.40 -65.27
C GLU A 12 -16.27 11.86 -65.47
N GLN A 13 -17.15 10.97 -65.09
CA GLN A 13 -18.59 10.91 -65.23
C GLN A 13 -19.18 9.69 -64.47
N ASN A 14 -20.33 9.91 -63.88
CA ASN A 14 -21.32 8.91 -63.48
C ASN A 14 -22.22 8.57 -64.70
N PRO A 15 -22.86 7.41 -64.81
CA PRO A 15 -24.26 7.38 -64.39
C PRO A 15 -24.89 6.02 -63.93
N ALA A 16 -25.85 6.17 -63.00
CA ALA A 16 -27.25 5.72 -62.97
C ALA A 16 -27.62 4.24 -63.00
N ALA A 17 -28.20 3.81 -61.92
CA ALA A 17 -29.63 3.47 -61.64
C ALA A 17 -30.23 2.24 -62.31
N THR A 18 -30.88 1.36 -61.50
CA THR A 18 -32.33 1.09 -61.51
C THR A 18 -32.76 -0.02 -60.52
N LYS A 19 -33.71 0.35 -59.62
CA LYS A 19 -34.99 -0.26 -59.26
C LYS A 19 -35.08 -1.66 -58.56
N THR A 20 -35.63 -1.58 -57.36
CA THR A 20 -36.47 -2.52 -56.60
C THR A 20 -37.62 -3.18 -57.41
N PRO A 21 -38.25 -4.32 -56.97
CA PRO A 21 -39.02 -4.35 -55.75
C PRO A 21 -39.14 -5.72 -54.99
N ALA A 22 -39.56 -5.58 -53.75
CA ALA A 22 -40.18 -6.42 -52.76
C ALA A 22 -40.69 -7.86 -53.10
N ARG A 23 -40.45 -8.77 -52.15
CA ARG A 23 -41.50 -9.67 -51.62
C ARG A 23 -41.15 -10.22 -50.26
N ALA A 24 -42.06 -10.03 -49.32
CA ALA A 24 -42.08 -10.57 -47.97
C ALA A 24 -42.21 -12.10 -48.01
N ARG A 25 -41.46 -12.81 -47.09
CA ARG A 25 -41.85 -14.10 -46.56
C ARG A 25 -41.44 -14.18 -45.09
N SER A 26 -42.43 -14.30 -44.25
CA SER A 26 -42.40 -14.71 -42.86
C SER A 26 -41.62 -16.01 -42.69
N GLY A 27 -40.54 -16.00 -41.93
CA GLY A 27 -39.79 -17.16 -41.49
C GLY A 27 -39.62 -17.11 -39.97
N ARG A 28 -40.36 -17.96 -39.31
CA ARG A 28 -40.32 -18.28 -37.88
C ARG A 28 -38.88 -18.56 -37.45
N ARG A 29 -38.26 -17.63 -36.67
CA ARG A 29 -36.98 -17.85 -36.02
C ARG A 29 -37.16 -18.87 -34.90
N THR A 30 -36.73 -20.09 -35.17
CA THR A 30 -36.43 -21.08 -34.13
C THR A 30 -35.26 -20.52 -33.30
N ARG A 31 -35.53 -20.31 -32.02
CA ARG A 31 -34.54 -20.00 -30.98
C ARG A 31 -33.68 -21.25 -30.84
N THR A 32 -32.47 -21.22 -31.41
CA THR A 32 -31.42 -22.17 -31.09
C THR A 32 -30.95 -21.82 -29.67
N THR A 33 -31.26 -22.65 -28.73
CA THR A 33 -30.65 -22.71 -27.40
C THR A 33 -29.19 -23.09 -27.61
N GLU A 34 -28.32 -22.14 -27.38
CA GLU A 34 -26.90 -22.43 -27.16
C GLU A 34 -26.77 -23.43 -26.00
N PRO A 35 -25.93 -24.45 -26.12
CA PRO A 35 -25.70 -25.36 -25.00
C PRO A 35 -25.03 -24.56 -23.88
N ALA A 36 -25.62 -24.65 -22.70
CA ALA A 36 -25.03 -24.17 -21.47
C ALA A 36 -23.59 -24.69 -21.39
N THR A 37 -22.64 -23.79 -21.36
CA THR A 37 -21.26 -24.08 -21.04
C THR A 37 -21.28 -24.79 -19.68
N SER A 38 -20.98 -26.08 -19.70
CA SER A 38 -20.76 -26.85 -18.48
C SER A 38 -19.67 -26.16 -17.68
N ALA A 39 -20.04 -25.59 -16.53
CA ALA A 39 -19.08 -25.16 -15.55
C ALA A 39 -18.20 -26.37 -15.23
N GLU A 40 -16.89 -26.26 -15.50
CA GLU A 40 -15.93 -27.23 -15.00
C GLU A 40 -16.15 -27.38 -13.49
N PRO A 41 -16.21 -28.60 -12.95
CA PRO A 41 -16.32 -28.79 -11.51
C PRO A 41 -15.15 -28.08 -10.85
N ALA A 42 -15.43 -27.31 -9.79
CA ALA A 42 -14.40 -26.64 -9.02
C ALA A 42 -13.28 -27.63 -8.67
N PRO A 43 -12.02 -27.31 -8.92
CA PRO A 43 -10.93 -28.23 -8.64
C PRO A 43 -10.95 -28.61 -7.16
N GLY A 44 -10.94 -29.92 -6.87
CA GLY A 44 -10.91 -30.45 -5.50
C GLY A 44 -9.74 -29.91 -4.67
N PRO A 45 -9.66 -30.25 -3.38
CA PRO A 45 -8.61 -29.76 -2.50
C PRO A 45 -7.21 -30.04 -3.09
N ARG A 46 -6.36 -29.02 -3.12
CA ARG A 46 -4.96 -29.09 -3.60
C ARG A 46 -4.00 -29.13 -2.42
N ALA A 47 -2.80 -29.68 -2.64
CA ALA A 47 -1.72 -29.57 -1.71
C ALA A 47 -0.79 -28.39 -2.09
N TYR A 48 -0.57 -27.49 -1.16
CA TYR A 48 0.33 -26.36 -1.29
C TYR A 48 1.60 -26.61 -0.48
N VAL A 49 2.71 -26.85 -1.16
CA VAL A 49 4.02 -27.02 -0.52
C VAL A 49 4.64 -25.66 -0.31
N LEU A 50 4.87 -25.28 0.94
CA LEU A 50 5.43 -23.96 1.28
C LEU A 50 6.94 -24.01 1.38
N ASP A 51 7.57 -23.02 0.75
CA ASP A 51 8.99 -22.70 0.92
C ASP A 51 9.21 -21.84 2.18
N THR A 52 10.43 -21.85 2.69
CA THR A 52 10.86 -21.06 3.84
C THR A 52 10.65 -19.56 3.67
N SER A 53 10.84 -19.03 2.46
CA SER A 53 10.65 -17.61 2.15
C SER A 53 9.21 -17.15 2.40
N VAL A 54 8.23 -18.04 2.28
CA VAL A 54 6.82 -17.75 2.57
C VAL A 54 6.63 -17.48 4.05
N LEU A 55 7.08 -18.39 4.92
CA LEU A 55 6.93 -18.29 6.36
C LEU A 55 7.81 -17.19 6.98
N LEU A 56 8.95 -16.90 6.37
CA LEU A 56 9.79 -15.75 6.74
C LEU A 56 9.19 -14.41 6.33
N SER A 57 8.20 -14.41 5.44
CA SER A 57 7.49 -13.20 5.04
C SER A 57 6.14 -13.04 5.74
N ASP A 58 5.45 -14.14 6.01
CA ASP A 58 4.17 -14.20 6.71
C ASP A 58 4.12 -15.45 7.58
N PRO A 59 4.39 -15.35 8.89
CA PRO A 59 4.33 -16.47 9.81
C PRO A 59 2.97 -17.18 9.86
N GLY A 60 1.89 -16.47 9.54
CA GLY A 60 0.53 -16.99 9.50
C GLY A 60 0.08 -17.49 8.12
N ALA A 61 0.99 -17.60 7.15
CA ALA A 61 0.66 -17.98 5.79
C ALA A 61 -0.18 -19.26 5.68
N PHE A 62 0.12 -20.27 6.50
CA PHE A 62 -0.58 -21.55 6.46
C PHE A 62 -2.06 -21.50 6.86
N HIS A 63 -2.55 -20.43 7.48
CA HIS A 63 -3.98 -20.23 7.73
C HIS A 63 -4.76 -19.69 6.53
N ARG A 64 -4.10 -19.37 5.41
CA ARG A 64 -4.67 -18.58 4.32
C ARG A 64 -5.01 -19.37 3.05
N PHE A 65 -4.94 -20.68 3.11
CA PHE A 65 -5.16 -21.55 1.94
C PHE A 65 -6.58 -22.16 1.90
N ALA A 66 -7.57 -21.43 2.39
CA ALA A 66 -8.99 -21.81 2.37
C ALA A 66 -9.18 -23.28 2.77
N GLU A 67 -9.86 -24.09 1.93
CA GLU A 67 -10.15 -25.52 2.13
C GLU A 67 -8.99 -26.46 1.73
N HIS A 68 -7.82 -25.90 1.39
CA HIS A 68 -6.72 -26.67 0.83
C HIS A 68 -5.75 -27.20 1.90
N GLU A 69 -4.95 -28.19 1.51
CA GLU A 69 -3.90 -28.73 2.38
C GLU A 69 -2.62 -27.93 2.25
N VAL A 70 -2.04 -27.51 3.36
CA VAL A 70 -0.72 -26.90 3.44
C VAL A 70 0.29 -27.94 3.89
N VAL A 71 1.34 -28.12 3.09
CA VAL A 71 2.43 -29.04 3.39
C VAL A 71 3.69 -28.23 3.69
N VAL A 72 4.24 -28.43 4.87
CA VAL A 72 5.50 -27.80 5.29
C VAL A 72 6.58 -28.87 5.32
N PRO A 73 7.55 -28.87 4.37
CA PRO A 73 8.67 -29.81 4.41
C PRO A 73 9.51 -29.66 5.67
N LEU A 74 10.04 -30.77 6.20
CA LEU A 74 10.87 -30.74 7.41
C LEU A 74 12.09 -29.82 7.26
N VAL A 75 12.65 -29.73 6.07
CA VAL A 75 13.78 -28.84 5.78
C VAL A 75 13.44 -27.36 6.01
N VAL A 76 12.19 -26.94 5.78
CA VAL A 76 11.72 -25.58 6.04
C VAL A 76 11.77 -25.28 7.56
N ILE A 77 11.38 -26.24 8.39
CA ILE A 77 11.48 -26.09 9.86
C ILE A 77 12.95 -25.93 10.27
N SER A 78 13.86 -26.74 9.73
CA SER A 78 15.29 -26.63 10.01
C SER A 78 15.88 -25.29 9.56
N GLU A 79 15.45 -24.76 8.43
CA GLU A 79 15.86 -23.42 7.96
C GLU A 79 15.33 -22.30 8.86
N LEU A 80 14.06 -22.37 9.28
CA LEU A 80 13.50 -21.44 10.25
C LEU A 80 14.28 -21.47 11.56
N GLU A 81 14.65 -22.67 12.04
CA GLU A 81 15.47 -22.83 13.24
C GLU A 81 16.83 -22.15 13.08
N GLY A 82 17.54 -22.39 11.97
CA GLY A 82 18.82 -21.75 11.66
C GLY A 82 18.73 -20.21 11.59
N LYS A 83 17.57 -19.67 11.27
CA LYS A 83 17.34 -18.22 11.17
C LYS A 83 16.79 -17.56 12.45
N ARG A 84 16.59 -18.30 13.55
CA ARG A 84 16.02 -17.78 14.81
C ARG A 84 16.79 -16.59 15.40
N HIS A 85 18.08 -16.53 15.18
CA HIS A 85 18.97 -15.47 15.68
C HIS A 85 19.37 -14.47 14.60
N HIS A 86 18.83 -14.59 13.39
CA HIS A 86 19.10 -13.63 12.33
C HIS A 86 18.56 -12.25 12.70
N PRO A 87 19.33 -11.17 12.56
CA PRO A 87 18.91 -9.82 13.00
C PRO A 87 17.55 -9.39 12.43
N GLU A 88 17.29 -9.68 11.16
CA GLU A 88 16.11 -9.24 10.42
C GLU A 88 15.00 -10.30 10.37
N LEU A 89 15.36 -11.55 10.11
CA LEU A 89 14.41 -12.64 9.89
C LEU A 89 14.07 -13.42 11.17
N GLY A 90 14.83 -13.21 12.25
CA GLY A 90 14.72 -14.02 13.46
C GLY A 90 13.35 -13.87 14.15
N TRP A 91 12.71 -12.72 14.08
CA TRP A 91 11.37 -12.56 14.61
C TRP A 91 10.35 -13.42 13.85
N PHE A 92 10.40 -13.40 12.51
CA PHE A 92 9.50 -14.18 11.65
C PHE A 92 9.71 -15.68 11.85
N ALA A 93 10.98 -16.11 11.89
CA ALA A 93 11.34 -17.49 12.13
C ALA A 93 10.82 -18.00 13.48
N ARG A 94 11.02 -17.22 14.55
CA ARG A 94 10.49 -17.57 15.89
C ARG A 94 8.98 -17.59 15.93
N GLN A 95 8.32 -16.65 15.26
CA GLN A 95 6.85 -16.58 15.23
C GLN A 95 6.26 -17.75 14.45
N SER A 96 6.82 -18.09 13.28
CA SER A 96 6.40 -19.27 12.51
C SER A 96 6.53 -20.56 13.30
N LEU A 97 7.69 -20.76 13.93
CA LEU A 97 7.93 -21.93 14.79
C LEU A 97 6.99 -21.99 15.98
N ARG A 98 6.70 -20.85 16.61
CA ARG A 98 5.74 -20.77 17.72
C ARG A 98 4.33 -21.16 17.28
N MET A 99 3.85 -20.64 16.16
CA MET A 99 2.52 -20.96 15.64
C MET A 99 2.40 -22.44 15.24
N LEU A 100 3.45 -23.04 14.68
CA LEU A 100 3.52 -24.49 14.43
C LEU A 100 3.48 -25.27 15.72
N ASP A 101 4.18 -24.83 16.78
CA ASP A 101 4.15 -25.47 18.09
C ASP A 101 2.77 -25.34 18.77
N GLU A 102 2.09 -24.21 18.63
CA GLU A 102 0.71 -24.03 19.11
C GLU A 102 -0.25 -25.02 18.43
N LEU A 103 -0.13 -25.26 17.11
CA LEU A 103 -0.89 -26.31 16.42
C LEU A 103 -0.54 -27.71 16.93
N ARG A 104 0.74 -27.98 17.16
CA ARG A 104 1.21 -29.25 17.75
C ARG A 104 0.61 -29.47 19.14
N VAL A 105 0.61 -28.47 20.00
CA VAL A 105 0.04 -28.56 21.36
C VAL A 105 -1.47 -28.81 21.28
N LYS A 106 -2.16 -28.18 20.36
CA LYS A 106 -3.62 -28.28 20.22
C LYS A 106 -4.06 -29.61 19.60
N HIS A 107 -3.33 -30.14 18.62
CA HIS A 107 -3.75 -31.28 17.80
C HIS A 107 -2.86 -32.52 17.95
N GLY A 108 -1.75 -32.45 18.71
CA GLY A 108 -0.81 -33.53 18.92
C GLY A 108 0.29 -33.60 17.87
N ARG A 109 0.16 -34.53 16.91
CA ARG A 109 1.18 -34.73 15.87
C ARG A 109 0.88 -33.88 14.66
N LEU A 110 1.93 -33.33 14.02
CA LEU A 110 1.83 -32.55 12.78
C LEU A 110 2.22 -33.33 11.51
N ASP A 111 2.66 -34.58 11.63
CA ASP A 111 2.91 -35.47 10.48
C ASP A 111 1.63 -36.02 9.85
N GLN A 112 0.48 -35.73 10.44
CA GLN A 112 -0.85 -35.95 9.90
C GLN A 112 -1.54 -34.61 9.67
N PRO A 113 -2.46 -34.51 8.70
CA PRO A 113 -3.20 -33.27 8.46
C PRO A 113 -3.98 -32.83 9.70
N VAL A 114 -3.72 -31.62 10.18
CA VAL A 114 -4.46 -30.98 11.30
C VAL A 114 -5.20 -29.76 10.80
N PRO A 115 -6.36 -29.38 11.40
CA PRO A 115 -7.09 -28.17 10.99
C PRO A 115 -6.20 -26.93 11.13
N ALA A 116 -6.09 -26.14 10.05
CA ALA A 116 -5.27 -24.93 9.98
C ALA A 116 -6.12 -23.65 10.02
N ASN A 117 -7.39 -23.71 9.60
CA ASN A 117 -8.29 -22.56 9.55
C ASN A 117 -9.77 -22.98 9.67
N ASP A 118 -10.67 -21.99 9.73
CA ASP A 118 -12.11 -22.22 9.87
C ASP A 118 -12.80 -22.56 8.53
N SER A 119 -12.09 -22.49 7.40
CA SER A 119 -12.58 -22.82 6.06
C SER A 119 -12.39 -24.29 5.65
N GLY A 120 -11.94 -25.13 6.58
CA GLY A 120 -11.68 -26.56 6.35
C GLY A 120 -10.28 -26.88 5.82
N GLY A 121 -9.39 -25.88 5.74
CA GLY A 121 -8.00 -26.10 5.37
C GLY A 121 -7.21 -26.84 6.44
N THR A 122 -6.23 -27.62 5.98
CA THR A 122 -5.38 -28.45 6.87
C THR A 122 -3.91 -28.11 6.70
N LEU A 123 -3.12 -28.47 7.71
CA LEU A 123 -1.66 -28.37 7.66
C LEU A 123 -1.05 -29.71 8.08
N ARG A 124 0.01 -30.11 7.40
CA ARG A 124 0.93 -31.15 7.88
C ARG A 124 2.39 -30.80 7.66
N VAL A 125 3.23 -31.37 8.50
CA VAL A 125 4.69 -31.36 8.34
C VAL A 125 5.10 -32.64 7.60
N GLU A 126 5.73 -32.47 6.44
CA GLU A 126 6.14 -33.62 5.62
C GLU A 126 7.53 -34.09 5.99
N LEU A 127 7.63 -35.38 6.37
CA LEU A 127 8.84 -36.02 6.86
C LEU A 127 9.49 -36.97 5.85
N ASN A 128 8.69 -37.57 4.94
CA ASN A 128 9.07 -38.82 4.26
C ASN A 128 9.28 -38.67 2.75
N HIS A 129 8.74 -37.67 2.11
CA HIS A 129 8.80 -37.48 0.64
C HIS A 129 10.09 -36.75 0.22
N ALA A 130 11.24 -37.25 0.65
CA ALA A 130 12.56 -36.67 0.39
C ALA A 130 13.40 -37.47 -0.61
N ASP A 131 12.79 -38.38 -1.40
CA ASP A 131 13.49 -39.17 -2.42
C ASP A 131 13.92 -38.24 -3.59
N ASP A 132 15.24 -38.14 -3.78
CA ASP A 132 15.86 -37.34 -4.83
C ASP A 132 15.80 -38.03 -6.21
N GLY A 133 15.40 -39.29 -6.27
CA GLY A 133 15.30 -40.07 -7.52
C GLY A 133 14.26 -39.51 -8.52
N VAL A 134 13.34 -38.67 -8.06
CA VAL A 134 12.34 -37.98 -8.89
C VAL A 134 12.92 -36.76 -9.61
N LEU A 135 14.11 -36.30 -9.24
CA LEU A 135 14.75 -35.12 -9.81
C LEU A 135 15.59 -35.43 -11.03
N PRO A 136 15.61 -34.54 -12.03
CA PRO A 136 16.54 -34.67 -13.15
C PRO A 136 18.01 -34.66 -12.71
N PRO A 137 18.92 -35.37 -13.40
CA PRO A 137 20.35 -35.53 -12.99
C PRO A 137 21.13 -34.22 -12.86
N GLY A 138 20.62 -33.09 -13.40
CA GLY A 138 21.25 -31.78 -13.32
C GLY A 138 20.97 -31.01 -12.03
N PHE A 139 20.10 -31.52 -11.18
CA PHE A 139 19.80 -30.86 -9.88
C PHE A 139 20.84 -31.27 -8.83
N ARG A 140 21.33 -30.26 -8.06
CA ARG A 140 22.22 -30.53 -6.93
C ARG A 140 21.37 -31.00 -5.75
N THR A 141 21.60 -32.21 -5.28
CA THR A 141 20.81 -32.84 -4.21
C THR A 141 21.04 -32.25 -2.81
N GLU A 142 22.07 -31.43 -2.63
CA GLU A 142 22.49 -30.93 -1.31
C GLU A 142 21.83 -29.59 -0.92
N SER A 143 21.12 -28.92 -1.84
CA SER A 143 20.47 -27.63 -1.51
C SER A 143 19.11 -27.85 -0.85
N ASN A 144 18.75 -26.97 0.08
CA ASN A 144 17.43 -27.00 0.72
C ASN A 144 16.29 -26.80 -0.28
N ASP A 145 16.48 -25.93 -1.27
CA ASP A 145 15.57 -25.74 -2.40
C ASP A 145 15.26 -27.06 -3.10
N THR A 146 16.31 -27.86 -3.36
CA THR A 146 16.18 -29.14 -4.03
C THR A 146 15.37 -30.13 -3.20
N ARG A 147 15.55 -30.12 -1.87
CA ARG A 147 14.76 -30.95 -0.94
C ARG A 147 13.28 -30.53 -0.90
N ILE A 148 12.99 -29.23 -0.92
CA ILE A 148 11.60 -28.73 -1.00
C ILE A 148 10.97 -29.17 -2.32
N LEU A 149 11.73 -29.07 -3.42
CA LEU A 149 11.28 -29.47 -4.74
C LEU A 149 11.04 -30.99 -4.82
N SER A 150 11.90 -31.81 -4.19
CA SER A 150 11.72 -33.27 -4.11
C SER A 150 10.42 -33.63 -3.40
N VAL A 151 10.10 -32.98 -2.28
CA VAL A 151 8.84 -33.18 -1.56
C VAL A 151 7.65 -32.91 -2.49
N ALA A 152 7.65 -31.77 -3.18
CA ALA A 152 6.56 -31.40 -4.08
C ALA A 152 6.41 -32.38 -5.26
N LEU A 153 7.52 -32.86 -5.85
CA LEU A 153 7.51 -33.84 -6.93
C LEU A 153 7.03 -35.22 -6.49
N ASN A 154 7.47 -35.69 -5.34
CA ASN A 154 7.04 -36.99 -4.81
C ASN A 154 5.53 -36.98 -4.54
N LEU A 155 4.99 -35.94 -3.92
CA LEU A 155 3.55 -35.79 -3.72
C LEU A 155 2.78 -35.73 -5.04
N ALA A 156 3.32 -35.04 -6.05
CA ALA A 156 2.72 -34.99 -7.38
C ALA A 156 2.75 -36.37 -8.07
N ALA A 157 3.82 -37.14 -7.89
CA ALA A 157 3.94 -38.51 -8.42
C ALA A 157 2.92 -39.48 -7.80
N GLU A 158 2.46 -39.23 -6.58
CA GLU A 158 1.37 -39.96 -5.93
C GLU A 158 -0.03 -39.57 -6.45
N GLY A 159 -0.10 -38.67 -7.41
CA GLY A 159 -1.36 -38.24 -8.04
C GLY A 159 -2.08 -37.12 -7.32
N GLN A 160 -1.45 -36.46 -6.34
CA GLN A 160 -2.01 -35.26 -5.70
C GLN A 160 -1.84 -34.04 -6.61
N PRO A 161 -2.84 -33.15 -6.73
CA PRO A 161 -2.65 -31.87 -7.39
C PRO A 161 -1.82 -30.94 -6.49
N VAL A 162 -0.51 -30.83 -6.79
CA VAL A 162 0.45 -30.06 -5.98
C VAL A 162 0.77 -28.72 -6.62
N THR A 163 0.89 -27.70 -5.79
CA THR A 163 1.42 -26.38 -6.16
C THR A 163 2.52 -26.00 -5.18
N LEU A 164 3.74 -25.71 -5.69
CA LEU A 164 4.82 -25.15 -4.90
C LEU A 164 4.58 -23.64 -4.72
N VAL A 165 4.63 -23.15 -3.49
CA VAL A 165 4.47 -21.72 -3.19
C VAL A 165 5.77 -21.16 -2.63
N SER A 166 6.35 -20.19 -3.32
CA SER A 166 7.59 -19.54 -2.91
C SER A 166 7.64 -18.08 -3.33
N LYS A 167 8.37 -17.28 -2.56
CA LYS A 167 8.77 -15.91 -2.95
C LYS A 167 10.07 -15.90 -3.74
N ASP A 168 10.84 -16.98 -3.67
CA ASP A 168 12.07 -17.11 -4.43
C ASP A 168 11.79 -17.43 -5.89
N MET A 169 12.10 -16.48 -6.78
CA MET A 169 11.91 -16.65 -8.22
C MET A 169 12.74 -17.81 -8.78
N PRO A 170 14.05 -17.97 -8.47
CA PRO A 170 14.83 -19.12 -8.87
C PRO A 170 14.19 -20.47 -8.56
N LEU A 171 13.63 -20.62 -7.36
CA LEU A 171 12.97 -21.87 -6.97
C LEU A 171 11.70 -22.12 -7.80
N ARG A 172 10.89 -21.07 -8.07
CA ARG A 172 9.70 -21.20 -8.93
C ARG A 172 10.07 -21.57 -10.37
N VAL A 173 11.16 -20.98 -10.92
CA VAL A 173 11.66 -21.34 -12.25
C VAL A 173 12.12 -22.79 -12.29
N LYS A 174 12.86 -23.26 -11.28
CA LYS A 174 13.27 -24.65 -11.14
C LYS A 174 12.06 -25.60 -11.10
N ALA A 175 11.03 -25.27 -10.31
CA ALA A 175 9.80 -26.05 -10.19
C ALA A 175 9.06 -26.15 -11.53
N ALA A 176 8.87 -25.05 -12.23
CA ALA A 176 8.26 -25.01 -13.55
C ALA A 176 9.05 -25.83 -14.58
N SER A 177 10.39 -25.83 -14.50
CA SER A 177 11.27 -26.58 -15.41
C SER A 177 11.15 -28.12 -15.25
N VAL A 178 10.66 -28.59 -14.09
CA VAL A 178 10.43 -30.02 -13.84
C VAL A 178 8.94 -30.39 -13.92
N GLY A 179 8.09 -29.49 -14.44
CA GLY A 179 6.67 -29.73 -14.69
C GLY A 179 5.76 -29.54 -13.49
N LEU A 180 6.26 -28.96 -12.38
CA LEU A 180 5.41 -28.57 -11.23
C LEU A 180 4.75 -27.22 -11.45
N THR A 181 3.52 -27.11 -11.00
CA THR A 181 2.86 -25.80 -10.82
C THR A 181 3.55 -25.07 -9.69
N ALA A 182 3.97 -23.82 -9.93
CA ALA A 182 4.63 -23.00 -8.93
C ALA A 182 4.04 -21.59 -8.93
N ASP A 183 3.62 -21.14 -7.75
CA ASP A 183 2.99 -19.84 -7.55
C ASP A 183 3.82 -18.94 -6.63
N GLU A 184 3.74 -17.64 -6.89
CA GLU A 184 4.28 -16.64 -5.98
C GLU A 184 3.33 -16.44 -4.80
N TYR A 185 3.87 -16.47 -3.57
CA TYR A 185 3.11 -16.06 -2.39
C TYR A 185 2.91 -14.56 -2.39
N ARG A 186 1.71 -14.12 -2.73
CA ARG A 186 1.37 -12.70 -2.91
C ARG A 186 0.64 -12.07 -1.72
N HIS A 187 0.26 -12.87 -0.72
CA HIS A 187 -0.42 -12.31 0.45
C HIS A 187 0.50 -11.32 1.18
N GLY A 188 0.00 -10.13 1.45
CA GLY A 188 0.81 -9.02 1.99
C GLY A 188 1.69 -8.29 0.96
N GLN A 189 1.70 -8.72 -0.32
CA GLN A 189 1.98 -7.79 -1.40
C GLN A 189 0.73 -6.92 -1.55
N ALA A 190 0.93 -5.61 -1.61
CA ALA A 190 -0.09 -4.68 -2.06
C ALA A 190 -0.41 -5.02 -3.54
N SER A 191 -1.25 -6.04 -3.76
CA SER A 191 -1.76 -6.44 -5.07
C SER A 191 -3.10 -5.83 -5.37
N ASP A 192 -3.63 -5.07 -4.41
CA ASP A 192 -4.67 -4.10 -4.67
C ASP A 192 -4.06 -2.70 -4.60
N PRO A 193 -4.46 -1.76 -5.46
CA PRO A 193 -4.12 -0.37 -5.24
C PRO A 193 -4.54 -0.06 -3.80
N THR A 194 -3.53 0.14 -2.94
CA THR A 194 -3.75 0.52 -1.54
C THR A 194 -4.82 1.60 -1.55
N TRP A 195 -5.82 1.43 -0.69
CA TRP A 195 -6.88 2.43 -0.56
C TRP A 195 -6.27 3.84 -0.53
N THR A 196 -6.54 4.61 -1.58
CA THR A 196 -5.95 5.94 -1.77
C THR A 196 -6.56 6.99 -0.84
N GLY A 197 -7.64 6.64 -0.13
CA GLY A 197 -8.43 7.61 0.62
C GLY A 197 -9.32 8.48 -0.25
N MET A 198 -9.35 8.26 -1.57
CA MET A 198 -10.17 8.99 -2.55
C MET A 198 -11.11 8.04 -3.29
N ALA A 199 -12.28 8.54 -3.67
CA ALA A 199 -13.22 7.85 -4.55
C ALA A 199 -13.96 8.88 -5.44
N GLU A 200 -14.54 8.40 -6.53
CA GLU A 200 -15.34 9.21 -7.44
C GLU A 200 -16.79 8.74 -7.40
N LEU A 201 -17.74 9.66 -7.31
CA LEU A 201 -19.17 9.37 -7.31
C LEU A 201 -19.92 10.34 -8.24
N ALA A 202 -20.90 9.79 -8.95
CA ALA A 202 -21.86 10.61 -9.69
C ALA A 202 -23.03 10.98 -8.77
N LEU A 203 -23.40 12.25 -8.73
CA LEU A 203 -24.54 12.78 -7.99
C LEU A 203 -25.49 13.57 -8.90
N ALA A 204 -26.76 13.60 -8.52
CA ALA A 204 -27.72 14.52 -9.11
C ALA A 204 -27.34 15.99 -8.81
N GLU A 205 -27.72 16.89 -9.68
CA GLU A 205 -27.43 18.33 -9.53
C GLU A 205 -28.03 18.91 -8.25
N GLU A 206 -29.23 18.50 -7.88
CA GLU A 206 -29.92 18.91 -6.66
C GLU A 206 -29.14 18.52 -5.40
N GLN A 207 -28.54 17.34 -5.39
CA GLN A 207 -27.70 16.87 -4.27
C GLN A 207 -26.42 17.70 -4.14
N VAL A 208 -25.78 18.03 -5.27
CA VAL A 208 -24.61 18.90 -5.24
C VAL A 208 -24.96 20.30 -4.76
N ASN A 209 -26.10 20.87 -5.17
CA ASN A 209 -26.57 22.16 -4.69
C ASN A 209 -26.81 22.14 -3.17
N GLN A 210 -27.46 21.10 -2.63
CA GLN A 210 -27.67 20.94 -1.19
C GLN A 210 -26.36 20.88 -0.41
N LEU A 211 -25.33 20.23 -0.95
CA LEU A 211 -23.99 20.22 -0.34
C LEU A 211 -23.39 21.63 -0.28
N TYR A 212 -23.56 22.45 -1.34
CA TYR A 212 -23.10 23.84 -1.34
C TYR A 212 -23.89 24.73 -0.35
N GLU A 213 -25.13 24.41 -0.08
CA GLU A 213 -25.96 25.06 0.97
C GLU A 213 -25.52 24.65 2.39
N GLY A 214 -24.60 23.69 2.52
CA GLY A 214 -24.01 23.27 3.79
C GLY A 214 -24.68 22.05 4.42
N ALA A 215 -25.60 21.40 3.73
CA ALA A 215 -26.19 20.14 4.18
C ALA A 215 -25.18 18.99 4.17
N ALA A 216 -25.29 18.10 5.14
CA ALA A 216 -24.68 16.76 5.04
C ALA A 216 -25.75 15.83 4.45
N LEU A 217 -25.39 15.08 3.43
CA LEU A 217 -26.31 14.25 2.66
C LEU A 217 -26.08 12.76 2.92
N ASP A 218 -27.16 12.03 3.04
CA ASP A 218 -27.13 10.57 2.96
C ASP A 218 -27.05 10.18 1.48
N VAL A 219 -25.98 9.48 1.10
CA VAL A 219 -25.70 9.05 -0.27
C VAL A 219 -25.44 7.56 -0.26
N ASP A 220 -26.38 6.77 -0.77
CA ASP A 220 -26.31 5.30 -0.77
C ASP A 220 -24.99 4.76 -1.32
N ALA A 221 -24.47 5.37 -2.40
CA ALA A 221 -23.21 4.98 -3.01
C ALA A 221 -21.99 5.25 -2.10
N ALA A 222 -22.09 6.13 -1.12
CA ALA A 222 -21.03 6.44 -0.17
C ALA A 222 -21.10 5.60 1.11
N ALA A 223 -22.22 4.95 1.41
CA ALA A 223 -22.45 4.19 2.65
C ALA A 223 -21.42 3.09 2.89
N GLY A 224 -21.00 2.39 1.81
CA GLY A 224 -19.98 1.34 1.85
C GLY A 224 -18.53 1.84 1.91
N LEU A 225 -18.29 3.12 1.70
CA LEU A 225 -16.94 3.68 1.70
C LEU A 225 -16.40 3.85 3.13
N PRO A 226 -15.08 3.70 3.33
CA PRO A 226 -14.45 3.97 4.61
C PRO A 226 -14.71 5.41 5.08
N THR A 227 -14.85 5.60 6.39
CA THR A 227 -14.95 6.93 7.01
C THR A 227 -13.74 7.78 6.62
N HIS A 228 -13.98 9.06 6.39
CA HIS A 228 -13.00 10.06 5.93
C HIS A 228 -12.50 9.90 4.49
N THR A 229 -13.10 9.01 3.69
CA THR A 229 -12.82 8.97 2.25
C THR A 229 -13.17 10.32 1.61
N GLY A 230 -12.21 10.93 0.91
CA GLY A 230 -12.42 12.09 0.05
C GLY A 230 -13.17 11.68 -1.23
N LEU A 231 -14.06 12.54 -1.67
CA LEU A 231 -14.92 12.26 -2.83
C LEU A 231 -14.74 13.33 -3.90
N VAL A 232 -14.52 12.89 -5.13
CA VAL A 232 -14.74 13.72 -6.31
C VAL A 232 -16.16 13.45 -6.79
N LEU A 233 -17.02 14.44 -6.63
CA LEU A 233 -18.45 14.35 -6.94
C LEU A 233 -18.69 14.94 -8.32
N HIS A 234 -19.15 14.11 -9.26
CA HIS A 234 -19.44 14.51 -10.62
C HIS A 234 -20.94 14.77 -10.80
N SER A 235 -21.31 15.90 -11.37
CA SER A 235 -22.67 16.22 -11.78
C SER A 235 -22.69 16.73 -13.22
N PRO A 236 -23.85 16.80 -13.89
CA PRO A 236 -23.95 17.30 -15.26
C PRO A 236 -23.42 18.72 -15.50
N ARG A 237 -23.37 19.55 -14.45
CA ARG A 237 -22.90 20.95 -14.53
C ARG A 237 -21.50 21.20 -13.96
N GLY A 238 -20.87 20.18 -13.38
CA GLY A 238 -19.53 20.37 -12.81
C GLY A 238 -19.16 19.32 -11.78
N SER A 239 -18.07 19.57 -11.07
CA SER A 239 -17.58 18.69 -10.01
C SER A 239 -17.50 19.45 -8.68
N ALA A 240 -17.71 18.73 -7.59
CA ALA A 240 -17.51 19.20 -6.23
C ALA A 240 -16.60 18.22 -5.46
N LEU A 241 -16.02 18.68 -4.36
CA LEU A 241 -15.28 17.80 -3.45
C LEU A 241 -16.14 17.53 -2.22
N GLY A 242 -16.20 16.27 -1.82
CA GLY A 242 -16.90 15.82 -0.61
C GLY A 242 -16.01 14.97 0.27
N ARG A 243 -16.52 14.65 1.44
CA ARG A 243 -15.90 13.73 2.40
C ARG A 243 -16.97 12.90 3.10
N VAL A 244 -16.71 11.60 3.26
CA VAL A 244 -17.53 10.69 4.05
C VAL A 244 -17.30 10.95 5.54
N LEU A 245 -18.33 11.26 6.29
CA LEU A 245 -18.29 11.47 7.74
C LEU A 245 -18.39 10.15 8.53
N PRO A 246 -18.14 10.14 9.85
CA PRO A 246 -18.29 8.93 10.68
C PRO A 246 -19.70 8.33 10.68
N ASP A 247 -20.73 9.15 10.52
CA ASP A 247 -22.13 8.74 10.39
C ASP A 247 -22.53 8.30 8.97
N LYS A 248 -21.56 8.23 8.06
CA LYS A 248 -21.70 7.86 6.65
C LYS A 248 -22.39 8.90 5.77
N THR A 249 -22.73 10.06 6.29
CA THR A 249 -23.16 11.17 5.45
C THR A 249 -21.99 11.79 4.69
N VAL A 250 -22.28 12.46 3.58
CA VAL A 250 -21.31 13.19 2.77
C VAL A 250 -21.42 14.67 3.05
N ARG A 251 -20.29 15.32 3.32
CA ARG A 251 -20.19 16.77 3.51
C ARG A 251 -19.27 17.40 2.47
N LEU A 252 -19.58 18.62 2.03
CA LEU A 252 -18.73 19.37 1.09
C LEU A 252 -17.36 19.68 1.70
N VAL A 253 -16.31 19.44 0.93
CA VAL A 253 -14.96 19.93 1.21
C VAL A 253 -14.78 21.29 0.55
N ARG A 254 -14.59 22.33 1.34
CA ARG A 254 -14.45 23.70 0.85
C ARG A 254 -13.08 23.89 0.20
N GLY A 255 -13.08 24.42 -1.02
CA GLY A 255 -11.85 24.63 -1.80
C GLY A 255 -10.99 25.83 -1.37
N ASP A 256 -11.54 26.69 -0.49
CA ASP A 256 -10.90 27.91 0.01
C ASP A 256 -10.16 27.71 1.35
N ARG A 257 -10.16 26.47 1.90
CA ARG A 257 -9.41 26.18 3.12
C ARG A 257 -7.92 26.33 2.91
N GLU A 258 -7.29 26.98 3.86
CA GLU A 258 -5.85 27.13 3.95
C GLU A 258 -5.35 26.75 5.34
N ALA A 259 -4.11 26.34 5.43
CA ALA A 259 -3.38 26.11 6.65
C ALA A 259 -2.09 26.92 6.60
N PHE A 260 -1.96 27.88 7.50
CA PHE A 260 -0.79 28.75 7.61
C PHE A 260 -0.37 29.36 6.25
N GLY A 261 -1.36 29.86 5.50
CA GLY A 261 -1.19 30.45 4.16
C GLY A 261 -1.08 29.45 3.00
N LEU A 262 -0.94 28.15 3.27
CA LEU A 262 -0.87 27.11 2.25
C LEU A 262 -2.28 26.65 1.82
N ARG A 263 -2.55 26.67 0.52
CA ARG A 263 -3.79 26.19 -0.11
C ARG A 263 -3.55 24.93 -0.92
N GLY A 264 -4.50 24.02 -0.90
CA GLY A 264 -4.47 22.82 -1.75
C GLY A 264 -4.69 23.16 -3.23
N ARG A 265 -3.82 22.71 -4.10
CA ARG A 265 -3.88 22.90 -5.56
C ARG A 265 -4.65 21.78 -6.24
N SER A 266 -4.42 20.53 -5.84
CA SER A 266 -5.16 19.36 -6.34
C SER A 266 -6.36 19.00 -5.44
N ALA A 267 -7.23 18.11 -5.93
CA ALA A 267 -8.37 17.59 -5.16
C ALA A 267 -7.88 16.88 -3.88
N GLU A 268 -6.87 16.04 -4.02
CA GLU A 268 -6.27 15.28 -2.91
C GLU A 268 -5.66 16.22 -1.86
N GLN A 269 -4.95 17.29 -2.29
CA GLN A 269 -4.38 18.27 -1.36
C GLN A 269 -5.45 19.04 -0.60
N ARG A 270 -6.59 19.37 -1.24
CA ARG A 270 -7.74 20.04 -0.57
C ARG A 270 -8.38 19.10 0.44
N VAL A 271 -8.56 17.83 0.09
CA VAL A 271 -9.02 16.80 1.03
C VAL A 271 -8.02 16.62 2.17
N ALA A 272 -6.71 16.56 1.87
CA ALA A 272 -5.68 16.48 2.89
C ALA A 272 -5.74 17.63 3.91
N LEU A 273 -5.91 18.87 3.44
CA LEU A 273 -6.10 20.04 4.31
C LEU A 273 -7.36 19.93 5.16
N GLU A 274 -8.48 19.50 4.58
CA GLU A 274 -9.72 19.25 5.33
C GLU A 274 -9.49 18.26 6.47
N LEU A 275 -8.78 17.14 6.20
CA LEU A 275 -8.47 16.11 7.19
C LEU A 275 -7.46 16.60 8.25
N LEU A 276 -6.43 17.32 7.84
CA LEU A 276 -5.41 17.88 8.73
C LEU A 276 -5.97 18.96 9.67
N LEU A 277 -6.97 19.70 9.24
CA LEU A 277 -7.59 20.77 10.02
C LEU A 277 -8.78 20.29 10.87
N ASP A 278 -9.21 19.04 10.73
CA ASP A 278 -10.26 18.44 11.54
C ASP A 278 -9.67 17.87 12.84
N GLU A 279 -10.01 18.52 13.95
CA GLU A 279 -9.49 18.19 15.29
C GLU A 279 -9.98 16.83 15.82
N SER A 280 -11.06 16.30 15.26
CA SER A 280 -11.60 14.99 15.66
C SER A 280 -10.74 13.81 15.17
N ILE A 281 -9.87 14.04 14.17
CA ILE A 281 -9.02 13.02 13.60
C ILE A 281 -7.67 12.99 14.35
N GLY A 282 -7.42 11.90 15.05
CA GLY A 282 -6.19 11.73 15.83
C GLY A 282 -4.97 11.33 15.01
N ILE A 283 -5.16 10.58 13.92
CA ILE A 283 -4.08 10.09 13.05
C ILE A 283 -4.44 10.39 11.59
N VAL A 284 -3.59 11.14 10.90
CA VAL A 284 -3.71 11.42 9.46
C VAL A 284 -2.51 10.82 8.73
N SER A 285 -2.77 10.02 7.71
CA SER A 285 -1.74 9.44 6.85
C SER A 285 -1.76 10.12 5.49
N LEU A 286 -0.63 10.71 5.10
CA LEU A 286 -0.42 11.37 3.81
C LEU A 286 0.55 10.53 2.97
N GLY A 287 0.02 9.78 2.03
CA GLY A 287 0.81 9.04 1.05
C GLY A 287 1.11 9.85 -0.20
N GLY A 288 2.04 9.36 -1.02
CA GLY A 288 2.30 9.91 -2.36
C GLY A 288 3.77 10.06 -2.68
N ARG A 289 4.08 10.26 -3.95
CA ARG A 289 5.47 10.42 -4.44
C ARG A 289 6.14 11.67 -3.86
N ALA A 290 7.47 11.71 -3.95
CA ALA A 290 8.23 12.90 -3.59
C ALA A 290 7.76 14.13 -4.40
N GLY A 291 7.69 15.30 -3.73
CA GLY A 291 7.25 16.55 -4.38
C GLY A 291 5.75 16.76 -4.49
N THR A 292 4.90 15.87 -3.95
CA THR A 292 3.45 16.04 -3.92
C THR A 292 2.94 16.99 -2.82
N GLY A 293 3.85 17.52 -1.98
CA GLY A 293 3.52 18.50 -0.95
C GLY A 293 3.15 17.93 0.43
N LYS A 294 3.34 16.62 0.69
CA LYS A 294 3.00 15.94 1.96
C LYS A 294 3.56 16.66 3.19
N SER A 295 4.89 16.84 3.22
CA SER A 295 5.59 17.43 4.37
C SER A 295 5.23 18.92 4.54
N ALA A 296 5.05 19.66 3.45
CA ALA A 296 4.61 21.06 3.49
C ALA A 296 3.20 21.19 4.08
N LEU A 297 2.24 20.36 3.63
CA LEU A 297 0.86 20.33 4.15
C LEU A 297 0.85 19.98 5.65
N ALA A 298 1.62 18.96 6.06
CA ALA A 298 1.71 18.54 7.46
C ALA A 298 2.32 19.63 8.34
N LEU A 299 3.40 20.27 7.90
CA LEU A 299 4.08 21.34 8.64
C LEU A 299 3.20 22.58 8.77
N CYS A 300 2.58 23.05 7.68
CA CYS A 300 1.67 24.20 7.72
C CYS A 300 0.45 23.94 8.59
N ALA A 301 -0.14 22.75 8.53
CA ALA A 301 -1.25 22.37 9.41
C ALA A 301 -0.82 22.33 10.89
N GLY A 302 0.41 21.86 11.17
CA GLY A 302 0.98 21.87 12.51
C GLY A 302 1.19 23.29 13.05
N LEU A 303 1.78 24.19 12.23
CA LEU A 303 1.95 25.59 12.61
C LEU A 303 0.59 26.31 12.79
N GLU A 304 -0.38 26.07 11.92
CA GLU A 304 -1.76 26.53 12.08
C GLU A 304 -2.34 26.12 13.44
N ALA A 305 -2.17 24.83 13.79
CA ALA A 305 -2.69 24.28 15.04
C ALA A 305 -2.00 24.85 16.28
N VAL A 306 -0.70 25.24 16.19
CA VAL A 306 0.07 25.78 17.31
C VAL A 306 -0.07 27.31 17.43
N MET A 307 0.12 28.04 16.34
CA MET A 307 0.21 29.50 16.37
C MET A 307 -1.14 30.18 16.28
N GLU A 308 -1.97 29.76 15.33
CA GLU A 308 -3.27 30.40 15.07
C GLU A 308 -4.37 29.82 15.94
N ARG A 309 -4.52 28.51 15.97
CA ARG A 309 -5.59 27.85 16.72
C ARG A 309 -5.27 27.58 18.18
N ARG A 310 -4.00 27.58 18.54
CA ARG A 310 -3.49 27.32 19.91
C ARG A 310 -4.02 26.01 20.52
N ARG A 311 -4.17 24.99 19.68
CA ARG A 311 -4.67 23.66 20.09
C ARG A 311 -3.55 22.77 20.60
N HIS A 312 -2.35 23.00 20.14
CA HIS A 312 -1.14 22.27 20.54
C HIS A 312 -0.07 23.25 21.00
N LYS A 313 0.84 22.80 21.85
CA LYS A 313 1.93 23.63 22.37
C LYS A 313 3.09 23.74 21.38
N LYS A 314 3.32 22.67 20.60
CA LYS A 314 4.42 22.60 19.65
C LYS A 314 4.19 21.58 18.54
N VAL A 315 4.89 21.77 17.44
CA VAL A 315 5.07 20.78 16.37
C VAL A 315 6.33 19.99 16.67
N ILE A 316 6.25 18.66 16.63
CA ILE A 316 7.40 17.76 16.78
C ILE A 316 7.53 16.94 15.50
N VAL A 317 8.63 17.06 14.78
CA VAL A 317 8.91 16.29 13.59
C VAL A 317 9.91 15.18 13.94
N PHE A 318 9.51 13.94 13.78
CA PHE A 318 10.38 12.78 13.86
C PHE A 318 10.77 12.33 12.46
N ARG A 319 12.07 12.19 12.22
CA ARG A 319 12.60 11.60 11.00
C ARG A 319 13.43 10.36 11.30
N PRO A 320 13.27 9.27 10.52
CA PRO A 320 14.17 8.14 10.56
C PRO A 320 15.59 8.58 10.14
N LEU A 321 16.60 8.08 10.84
CA LEU A 321 17.99 8.32 10.50
C LEU A 321 18.53 7.17 9.65
N TYR A 322 18.18 7.16 8.37
CA TYR A 322 18.78 6.23 7.41
C TYR A 322 19.66 7.03 6.45
N ALA A 323 20.92 6.64 6.35
CA ALA A 323 21.81 7.20 5.35
C ALA A 323 21.53 6.57 3.99
N VAL A 324 21.49 7.38 2.95
CA VAL A 324 21.41 6.91 1.57
C VAL A 324 22.57 5.96 1.31
N GLY A 325 22.30 4.72 0.86
CA GLY A 325 23.35 3.72 0.61
C GLY A 325 23.69 2.80 1.79
N GLY A 326 22.92 2.79 2.89
CA GLY A 326 23.02 1.78 3.96
C GLY A 326 24.19 1.98 4.94
N GLN A 327 24.85 3.13 4.96
CA GLN A 327 25.90 3.42 5.94
C GLN A 327 25.29 3.81 7.30
N GLU A 328 25.76 3.19 8.38
CA GLU A 328 25.34 3.56 9.74
C GLU A 328 25.92 4.92 10.15
N LEU A 329 25.08 5.79 10.73
CA LEU A 329 25.43 7.13 11.23
C LEU A 329 26.51 7.14 12.34
N GLY A 330 26.86 5.98 12.87
CA GLY A 330 27.81 5.84 13.96
C GLY A 330 29.23 6.39 13.69
N TYR A 331 29.60 6.58 12.43
CA TYR A 331 30.94 6.99 12.01
C TYR A 331 31.10 8.48 11.68
N LEU A 332 30.04 9.29 11.74
CA LEU A 332 30.17 10.73 11.49
C LEU A 332 30.78 11.40 12.73
N PRO A 333 31.89 12.14 12.60
CA PRO A 333 32.44 12.93 13.69
C PRO A 333 31.50 14.09 14.03
N GLY A 334 31.35 14.40 15.32
CA GLY A 334 30.56 15.54 15.81
C GLY A 334 29.56 15.17 16.89
N SER A 335 28.98 16.19 17.54
CA SER A 335 27.89 16.05 18.51
C SER A 335 26.60 15.54 17.86
N GLU A 336 25.67 14.99 18.65
CA GLU A 336 24.35 14.58 18.13
C GLU A 336 23.61 15.71 17.42
N ALA A 337 23.73 16.94 17.89
CA ALA A 337 23.13 18.11 17.27
C ALA A 337 23.77 18.44 15.90
N GLU A 338 25.07 18.29 15.73
CA GLU A 338 25.75 18.47 14.45
C GLU A 338 25.40 17.36 13.45
N LYS A 339 25.25 16.13 13.94
CA LYS A 339 24.81 14.99 13.12
C LYS A 339 23.36 15.14 12.65
N MET A 340 22.50 15.81 13.41
CA MET A 340 21.10 16.08 13.07
C MET A 340 20.91 17.24 12.10
N SER A 341 21.89 18.14 11.96
CA SER A 341 21.80 19.33 11.12
C SER A 341 21.30 19.07 9.69
N PRO A 342 21.78 18.07 8.94
CA PRO A 342 21.31 17.82 7.56
C PRO A 342 19.84 17.40 7.48
N TRP A 343 19.31 16.62 8.44
CA TRP A 343 17.92 16.18 8.45
C TRP A 343 16.96 17.28 8.91
N ALA A 344 17.38 18.08 9.87
CA ALA A 344 16.66 19.28 10.28
C ALA A 344 16.61 20.31 9.15
N GLN A 345 17.69 20.43 8.38
CA GLN A 345 17.77 21.35 7.25
C GLN A 345 16.67 21.06 6.21
N ALA A 346 16.41 19.81 5.87
CA ALA A 346 15.34 19.45 4.93
C ALA A 346 13.93 19.88 5.39
N VAL A 347 13.67 19.89 6.71
CA VAL A 347 12.44 20.42 7.28
C VAL A 347 12.39 21.94 7.16
N PHE A 348 13.51 22.61 7.47
CA PHE A 348 13.63 24.07 7.37
C PHE A 348 13.55 24.55 5.92
N ASP A 349 14.15 23.84 4.97
CA ASP A 349 14.04 24.13 3.54
C ASP A 349 12.59 24.02 3.06
N THR A 350 11.86 22.98 3.53
CA THR A 350 10.43 22.81 3.23
C THR A 350 9.60 23.96 3.80
N LEU A 351 9.89 24.40 5.03
CA LEU A 351 9.23 25.55 5.64
C LEU A 351 9.58 26.86 4.95
N GLY A 352 10.85 27.10 4.66
CA GLY A 352 11.31 28.30 3.98
C GLY A 352 10.73 28.51 2.58
N ALA A 353 10.30 27.43 1.94
CA ALA A 353 9.58 27.49 0.66
C ALA A 353 8.12 27.98 0.79
N VAL A 354 7.52 27.93 1.98
CA VAL A 354 6.09 28.22 2.21
C VAL A 354 5.85 29.33 3.23
N VAL A 355 6.82 29.59 4.13
CA VAL A 355 6.68 30.50 5.27
C VAL A 355 7.76 31.59 5.18
N HIS A 356 7.40 32.82 5.54
CA HIS A 356 8.33 33.95 5.59
C HIS A 356 9.42 33.73 6.63
N GLU A 357 10.65 34.17 6.35
CA GLU A 357 11.83 34.00 7.20
C GLU A 357 11.61 34.50 8.65
N ASN A 358 10.98 35.67 8.81
CA ASN A 358 10.66 36.23 10.14
C ASN A 358 9.75 35.31 10.98
N VAL A 359 8.81 34.62 10.34
CA VAL A 359 7.92 33.69 11.02
C VAL A 359 8.66 32.43 11.42
N MET A 360 9.58 31.96 10.58
CA MET A 360 10.43 30.80 10.88
C MET A 360 11.34 31.12 12.08
N GLU A 361 11.95 32.31 12.12
CA GLU A 361 12.75 32.76 13.28
C GLU A 361 11.91 32.81 14.57
N GLU A 362 10.68 33.32 14.52
CA GLU A 362 9.77 33.35 15.66
C GLU A 362 9.41 31.95 16.16
N VAL A 363 9.08 31.02 15.24
CA VAL A 363 8.75 29.61 15.55
C VAL A 363 9.92 28.94 16.28
N LEU A 364 11.14 29.14 15.78
CA LEU A 364 12.36 28.56 16.37
C LEU A 364 12.71 29.23 17.72
N ALA A 365 12.66 30.55 17.81
CA ALA A 365 12.97 31.28 19.03
C ALA A 365 12.01 30.94 20.18
N ARG A 366 10.76 30.64 19.86
CA ARG A 366 9.73 30.20 20.85
C ARG A 366 9.74 28.70 21.13
N GLY A 367 10.60 27.92 20.47
CA GLY A 367 10.63 26.47 20.63
C GLY A 367 9.33 25.76 20.20
N MET A 368 8.57 26.37 19.26
CA MET A 368 7.31 25.82 18.78
C MET A 368 7.49 24.70 17.74
N LEU A 369 8.69 24.53 17.22
CA LEU A 369 9.07 23.44 16.29
C LEU A 369 10.30 22.73 16.85
N GLU A 370 10.17 21.42 17.02
CA GLU A 370 11.29 20.52 17.36
C GLU A 370 11.46 19.50 16.23
N VAL A 371 12.70 19.33 15.75
CA VAL A 371 13.04 18.25 14.80
C VAL A 371 13.94 17.27 15.52
N LEU A 372 13.51 16.02 15.62
CA LEU A 372 14.14 15.00 16.45
C LEU A 372 14.38 13.70 15.67
N PRO A 373 15.50 13.02 15.94
CA PRO A 373 15.65 11.64 15.47
C PRO A 373 14.64 10.75 16.15
N LEU A 374 14.17 9.75 15.42
CA LEU A 374 13.14 8.85 15.92
C LEU A 374 13.60 8.05 17.16
N THR A 375 14.89 7.82 17.33
CA THR A 375 15.49 7.19 18.52
C THR A 375 15.16 7.92 19.83
N HIS A 376 14.93 9.22 19.76
CA HIS A 376 14.58 10.06 20.91
C HIS A 376 13.13 9.94 21.38
N ILE A 377 12.31 9.15 20.72
CA ILE A 377 10.92 8.90 21.15
C ILE A 377 10.84 7.97 22.36
N ARG A 378 11.88 7.13 22.57
CA ARG A 378 11.91 6.19 23.69
C ARG A 378 11.98 6.95 25.02
N GLY A 379 11.09 6.58 25.97
CA GLY A 379 10.99 7.22 27.28
C GLY A 379 10.24 8.56 27.31
N ARG A 380 9.79 9.08 26.17
CA ARG A 380 8.93 10.27 26.11
C ARG A 380 7.47 9.90 26.04
N SER A 381 6.62 10.74 26.64
CA SER A 381 5.17 10.80 26.37
C SER A 381 4.88 12.14 25.72
N LEU A 382 4.20 12.11 24.59
CA LEU A 382 3.94 13.30 23.77
C LEU A 382 2.55 13.82 24.15
N HIS A 383 2.52 14.94 24.87
CA HIS A 383 1.26 15.59 25.30
C HIS A 383 1.10 16.95 24.64
N ASP A 384 -0.11 17.31 24.28
CA ASP A 384 -0.46 18.60 23.69
C ASP A 384 0.41 18.96 22.46
N ALA A 385 0.82 17.96 21.68
CA ALA A 385 1.75 18.12 20.57
C ALA A 385 1.12 17.74 19.22
N PHE A 386 1.46 18.48 18.18
CA PHE A 386 1.22 18.11 16.80
C PHE A 386 2.44 17.34 16.30
N VAL A 387 2.32 16.04 16.18
CA VAL A 387 3.45 15.15 15.87
C VAL A 387 3.44 14.83 14.38
N ILE A 388 4.56 14.99 13.71
CA ILE A 388 4.77 14.59 12.32
C ILE A 388 5.83 13.49 12.31
N VAL A 389 5.51 12.36 11.72
CA VAL A 389 6.46 11.27 11.43
C VAL A 389 6.73 11.34 9.93
N ASP A 390 7.83 11.97 9.57
CA ASP A 390 8.23 12.17 8.19
C ASP A 390 9.01 10.95 7.68
N GLU A 391 8.88 10.61 6.39
CA GLU A 391 9.47 9.41 5.76
C GLU A 391 9.10 8.10 6.49
N ALA A 392 7.84 7.99 6.91
CA ALA A 392 7.37 6.90 7.74
C ALA A 392 7.39 5.52 7.03
N GLN A 393 7.50 5.46 5.68
CA GLN A 393 7.68 4.22 4.91
C GLN A 393 8.98 3.48 5.28
N SER A 394 9.96 4.20 5.81
CA SER A 394 11.23 3.61 6.24
C SER A 394 11.15 2.94 7.63
N LEU A 395 9.98 2.95 8.28
CA LEU A 395 9.78 2.42 9.62
C LEU A 395 9.23 1.00 9.63
N GLU A 396 9.89 0.13 10.36
CA GLU A 396 9.35 -1.17 10.70
C GLU A 396 8.06 -1.02 11.54
N ARG A 397 7.14 -1.97 11.40
CA ARG A 397 5.87 -2.01 12.14
C ARG A 397 6.04 -1.82 13.65
N GLY A 398 7.03 -2.48 14.27
CA GLY A 398 7.28 -2.38 15.71
C GLY A 398 7.73 -0.99 16.16
N VAL A 399 8.48 -0.29 15.29
CA VAL A 399 8.94 1.08 15.54
C VAL A 399 7.76 2.05 15.43
N LEU A 400 6.96 1.94 14.38
CA LEU A 400 5.78 2.79 14.19
C LEU A 400 4.74 2.59 15.30
N LEU A 401 4.50 1.35 15.74
CA LEU A 401 3.64 1.07 16.91
C LEU A 401 4.20 1.72 18.19
N THR A 402 5.52 1.72 18.37
CA THR A 402 6.16 2.42 19.50
C THR A 402 5.88 3.93 19.43
N VAL A 403 5.97 4.54 18.26
CA VAL A 403 5.63 5.96 18.07
C VAL A 403 4.18 6.23 18.45
N LEU A 404 3.25 5.48 17.85
CA LEU A 404 1.82 5.68 18.05
C LEU A 404 1.39 5.46 19.51
N SER A 405 2.03 4.50 20.21
CA SER A 405 1.76 4.24 21.63
C SER A 405 2.28 5.32 22.59
N ARG A 406 3.10 6.26 22.12
CA ARG A 406 3.61 7.40 22.91
C ARG A 406 2.81 8.67 22.75
N VAL A 407 1.83 8.67 21.85
CA VAL A 407 0.92 9.80 21.66
C VAL A 407 0.01 9.90 22.88
N GLY A 408 0.19 10.95 23.64
CA GLY A 408 -0.57 11.23 24.86
C GLY A 408 -1.78 12.13 24.61
N GLN A 409 -2.44 12.48 25.70
CA GLN A 409 -3.64 13.34 25.65
C GLN A 409 -3.35 14.69 24.99
N GLY A 410 -4.31 15.18 24.21
CA GLY A 410 -4.21 16.46 23.51
C GLY A 410 -3.25 16.47 22.31
N SER A 411 -2.71 15.30 21.93
CA SER A 411 -1.81 15.20 20.78
C SER A 411 -2.46 14.49 19.61
N ARG A 412 -1.95 14.76 18.42
CA ARG A 412 -2.30 14.07 17.17
C ARG A 412 -1.05 13.73 16.36
N VAL A 413 -1.18 12.79 15.43
CA VAL A 413 -0.07 12.35 14.59
C VAL A 413 -0.40 12.49 13.11
N VAL A 414 0.57 12.96 12.35
CA VAL A 414 0.56 12.94 10.89
C VAL A 414 1.72 12.04 10.43
N LEU A 415 1.41 11.06 9.60
CA LEU A 415 2.38 10.17 8.96
C LEU A 415 2.55 10.64 7.50
N THR A 416 3.74 11.09 7.12
CA THR A 416 4.04 11.36 5.71
C THR A 416 4.88 10.20 5.16
N HIS A 417 4.54 9.68 4.00
CA HIS A 417 5.23 8.52 3.45
C HIS A 417 5.18 8.47 1.91
N ASP A 418 6.19 7.81 1.35
CA ASP A 418 6.28 7.49 -0.07
C ASP A 418 6.60 6.00 -0.22
N VAL A 419 5.61 5.22 -0.63
CA VAL A 419 5.75 3.75 -0.72
C VAL A 419 6.74 3.35 -1.83
N ALA A 420 6.95 4.21 -2.83
CA ALA A 420 7.90 3.98 -3.92
C ALA A 420 9.36 4.25 -3.48
N GLN A 421 9.57 5.17 -2.53
CA GLN A 421 10.91 5.53 -2.03
C GLN A 421 11.19 4.83 -0.69
N ARG A 422 11.79 3.65 -0.74
CA ARG A 422 12.17 2.89 0.45
C ARG A 422 13.69 2.86 0.61
N ASP A 423 14.24 3.81 1.36
CA ASP A 423 15.68 3.83 1.68
C ASP A 423 16.09 2.68 2.60
N ASN A 424 15.15 2.17 3.38
CA ASN A 424 15.37 1.01 4.24
C ASN A 424 14.92 -0.28 3.56
N LEU A 425 15.82 -0.92 2.85
CA LEU A 425 15.60 -2.22 2.20
C LEU A 425 15.20 -3.34 3.18
N ARG A 426 15.44 -3.15 4.49
CA ARG A 426 15.07 -4.09 5.56
C ARG A 426 13.58 -4.09 5.86
N VAL A 427 12.88 -2.99 5.66
CA VAL A 427 11.43 -2.88 5.90
C VAL A 427 10.65 -3.77 4.94
N GLY A 428 11.13 -3.93 3.72
CA GLY A 428 10.56 -4.83 2.73
C GLY A 428 9.04 -4.68 2.61
N ARG A 429 8.34 -5.81 2.65
CA ARG A 429 6.87 -5.89 2.56
C ARG A 429 6.16 -5.70 3.92
N HIS A 430 6.90 -5.50 5.01
CA HIS A 430 6.38 -5.29 6.37
C HIS A 430 6.38 -3.80 6.73
N ASP A 431 6.02 -2.98 5.78
CA ASP A 431 5.81 -1.56 5.90
C ASP A 431 4.82 -1.31 7.05
N GLY A 432 5.34 -0.65 8.08
CA GLY A 432 4.54 -0.30 9.25
C GLY A 432 3.37 0.60 8.90
N VAL A 433 3.54 1.49 7.90
CA VAL A 433 2.51 2.44 7.48
C VAL A 433 1.38 1.73 6.76
N THR A 434 1.68 0.84 5.81
CA THR A 434 0.66 0.05 5.12
C THR A 434 -0.15 -0.78 6.11
N ALA A 435 0.51 -1.41 7.10
CA ALA A 435 -0.18 -2.16 8.15
C ALA A 435 -1.11 -1.29 9.00
N VAL A 436 -0.70 -0.04 9.32
CA VAL A 436 -1.53 0.92 10.07
C VAL A 436 -2.73 1.37 9.22
N ILE A 437 -2.52 1.68 7.93
CA ILE A 437 -3.60 2.07 7.02
C ILE A 437 -4.67 0.98 6.95
N GLU A 438 -4.28 -0.26 6.69
CA GLU A 438 -5.23 -1.37 6.56
C GLU A 438 -5.94 -1.68 7.90
N ALA A 439 -5.22 -1.64 9.02
CA ALA A 439 -5.81 -1.91 10.33
C ALA A 439 -6.78 -0.82 10.81
N LEU A 440 -6.56 0.45 10.43
CA LEU A 440 -7.37 1.58 10.88
C LEU A 440 -8.33 2.11 9.82
N LYS A 441 -8.34 1.53 8.63
CA LYS A 441 -9.24 1.89 7.53
C LYS A 441 -10.70 1.95 7.99
N GLY A 442 -11.32 3.11 7.81
CA GLY A 442 -12.71 3.37 8.23
C GLY A 442 -12.92 3.68 9.71
N HIS A 443 -11.87 3.64 10.55
CA HIS A 443 -11.99 4.04 11.95
C HIS A 443 -12.13 5.57 12.09
N PRO A 444 -13.05 6.11 12.91
CA PRO A 444 -13.32 7.55 13.01
C PRO A 444 -12.11 8.41 13.41
N ILE A 445 -11.15 7.85 14.15
CA ILE A 445 -9.93 8.55 14.58
C ILE A 445 -8.84 8.61 13.51
N PHE A 446 -8.99 7.88 12.41
CA PHE A 446 -7.98 7.70 11.38
C PHE A 446 -8.46 8.19 10.01
N ALA A 447 -7.62 8.93 9.31
CA ALA A 447 -7.83 9.31 7.93
C ALA A 447 -6.57 9.06 7.08
N HIS A 448 -6.76 8.73 5.82
CA HIS A 448 -5.69 8.54 4.85
C HIS A 448 -6.05 9.21 3.53
N VAL A 449 -5.05 9.81 2.88
CA VAL A 449 -5.14 10.27 1.50
C VAL A 449 -3.78 10.15 0.81
N THR A 450 -3.79 9.65 -0.43
CA THR A 450 -2.62 9.58 -1.30
C THR A 450 -2.65 10.74 -2.28
N LEU A 451 -1.57 11.51 -2.32
CA LEU A 451 -1.37 12.64 -3.23
C LEU A 451 -0.69 12.13 -4.51
N ASN A 452 -1.38 12.22 -5.63
CA ASN A 452 -0.89 11.66 -6.89
C ASN A 452 -0.16 12.69 -7.76
N ARG A 453 -0.51 13.98 -7.62
CA ARG A 453 0.05 15.02 -8.47
C ARG A 453 1.33 15.62 -7.88
N SER A 454 2.43 15.53 -8.63
CA SER A 454 3.68 16.22 -8.28
C SER A 454 3.56 17.73 -8.53
N GLU A 455 4.05 18.53 -7.58
CA GLU A 455 4.14 19.99 -7.68
C GLU A 455 5.61 20.45 -7.94
N ARG A 456 6.47 19.51 -8.33
CA ARG A 456 7.87 19.77 -8.68
C ARG A 456 8.01 20.37 -10.06
N SER A 457 9.24 20.75 -10.39
CA SER A 457 9.57 21.25 -11.73
C SER A 457 9.30 20.19 -12.81
N PRO A 458 8.99 20.59 -14.07
CA PRO A 458 8.81 19.66 -15.18
C PRO A 458 10.00 18.70 -15.38
N ILE A 459 11.21 19.13 -15.03
CA ILE A 459 12.42 18.29 -15.09
C ILE A 459 12.31 17.12 -14.10
N ALA A 460 11.92 17.39 -12.85
CA ALA A 460 11.80 16.36 -11.83
C ALA A 460 10.66 15.38 -12.16
N GLU A 461 9.58 15.84 -12.77
CA GLU A 461 8.44 15.01 -13.21
C GLU A 461 8.89 14.04 -14.31
N VAL A 462 9.51 14.54 -15.38
CA VAL A 462 10.01 13.72 -16.49
C VAL A 462 11.06 12.70 -16.04
N VAL A 463 12.00 13.10 -15.17
CA VAL A 463 13.04 12.19 -14.67
C VAL A 463 12.45 11.08 -13.81
N THR A 464 11.48 11.41 -12.96
CA THR A 464 10.80 10.42 -12.11
C THR A 464 10.03 9.42 -12.98
N ASP A 465 9.23 9.90 -13.93
CA ASP A 465 8.43 9.02 -14.80
C ASP A 465 9.28 8.11 -15.69
N LEU A 466 10.43 8.60 -16.19
CA LEU A 466 11.29 7.82 -17.08
C LEU A 466 12.22 6.84 -16.34
N LEU A 467 12.60 7.13 -15.11
CA LEU A 467 13.57 6.29 -14.38
C LEU A 467 12.91 5.30 -13.42
N GLU A 468 11.68 5.56 -12.94
CA GLU A 468 10.97 4.60 -12.09
C GLU A 468 10.46 3.37 -12.87
N ASP A 469 10.22 3.49 -14.18
CA ASP A 469 9.78 2.38 -15.05
C ASP A 469 10.94 1.51 -15.57
N ILE A 470 12.19 1.86 -15.25
CA ILE A 470 13.35 1.04 -15.62
C ILE A 470 13.58 0.00 -14.52
N PRO A 471 13.34 -1.31 -14.76
CA PRO A 471 13.67 -2.35 -13.78
C PRO A 471 15.19 -2.40 -13.56
N LEU A 472 15.62 -2.14 -12.34
CA LEU A 472 17.01 -2.31 -11.89
C LEU A 472 17.36 -3.77 -11.69
#